data_ac36dfd42914fe092bdb0f19bd05d3b5
#
_entry.id   ac36dfd42914fe092bdb0f19bd05d3b5
#
_cell.length_a   1.000
_cell.length_b   1.000
_cell.length_c   1.000
_cell.angle_alpha   90.00
_cell.angle_beta   90.00
_cell.angle_gamma   90.00
#
_symmetry.space_group_name_H-M   'P 1'
#
loop_
_entity.id
_entity.type
_entity.pdbx_description
1 polymer ?
#
loop_
_entity_poly.entity_id
_entity_poly.type
_entity_poly.pdbx_seq_one_letter_code
_entity_poly.pdbx_strand_id
1 'polypeptide(L)'
;MMSKNKYRLPFNGSWFVEYGGLTKKTSHSWNILPQRYAYDFEIRKDNLPYHGDYKDKKNYYSYGEEIICPCDGFVIDIKNEYLDTKILDNRPVICDVDDPRGNYITIKHENGESSTICHIKKDSFMVSIGDIVKEGEVLARVGNSGNTQGPHIHFQVQEGNDFYNSKGIIITFKDTFHNKRKIKHLT
;
A
#
# COMPACT_ATOMS: atom_id res chain seq x y z
N MET A 1 -14.40 -7.97 11.35
CA MET A 1 -15.48 -7.29 10.59
C MET A 1 -15.01 -7.16 9.17
N MET A 2 -15.88 -7.31 8.18
CA MET A 2 -15.57 -7.07 6.76
C MET A 2 -15.92 -5.63 6.41
N SER A 3 -15.22 -5.07 5.40
CA SER A 3 -15.52 -3.75 4.88
C SER A 3 -16.93 -3.70 4.28
N LYS A 4 -17.60 -2.59 4.49
CA LYS A 4 -18.92 -2.28 3.89
C LYS A 4 -18.76 -1.78 2.46
N ASN A 5 -17.67 -1.01 2.22
CA ASN A 5 -17.27 -0.63 0.87
C ASN A 5 -16.59 -1.80 0.16
N LYS A 6 -16.67 -1.79 -1.16
CA LYS A 6 -15.89 -2.68 -2.03
C LYS A 6 -14.75 -1.87 -2.63
N TYR A 7 -13.54 -2.35 -2.50
CA TYR A 7 -12.33 -1.68 -2.94
C TYR A 7 -11.79 -2.33 -4.22
N ARG A 8 -11.35 -1.53 -5.18
CA ARG A 8 -10.47 -2.05 -6.23
C ARG A 8 -9.05 -2.20 -5.67
N LEU A 9 -8.20 -2.92 -6.38
CA LEU A 9 -6.78 -2.95 -6.10
C LEU A 9 -6.16 -1.56 -6.35
N PRO A 10 -5.23 -1.09 -5.49
CA PRO A 10 -4.65 0.25 -5.59
C PRO A 10 -3.60 0.38 -6.70
N PHE A 11 -3.76 -0.37 -7.77
CA PHE A 11 -2.86 -0.41 -8.92
C PHE A 11 -3.57 -0.94 -10.16
N ASN A 12 -2.94 -0.78 -11.32
CA ASN A 12 -3.33 -1.44 -12.57
C ASN A 12 -2.41 -2.62 -12.87
N GLY A 13 -2.85 -3.54 -13.71
CA GLY A 13 -2.04 -4.66 -14.16
C GLY A 13 -1.98 -5.84 -13.18
N SER A 14 -0.85 -6.55 -13.15
CA SER A 14 -0.68 -7.80 -12.43
C SER A 14 0.41 -7.69 -11.38
N TRP A 15 0.04 -7.81 -10.12
CA TRP A 15 0.93 -7.70 -8.98
C TRP A 15 0.92 -8.99 -8.14
N PHE A 16 1.92 -9.13 -7.31
CA PHE A 16 2.10 -10.22 -6.37
C PHE A 16 1.73 -9.76 -4.96
N VAL A 17 1.04 -10.61 -4.19
CA VAL A 17 0.77 -10.38 -2.77
C VAL A 17 1.95 -10.95 -1.99
N GLU A 18 2.80 -10.10 -1.46
CA GLU A 18 3.90 -10.51 -0.58
C GLU A 18 3.36 -10.90 0.79
N TYR A 19 2.58 -10.00 1.38
CA TYR A 19 1.87 -10.23 2.63
C TYR A 19 0.41 -9.82 2.47
N GLY A 20 -0.46 -10.47 3.23
CA GLY A 20 -1.89 -10.14 3.27
C GLY A 20 -2.78 -11.36 3.43
N GLY A 21 -4.01 -11.10 3.82
CA GLY A 21 -5.02 -12.15 3.99
C GLY A 21 -5.55 -12.28 5.40
N LEU A 22 -6.21 -13.41 5.68
CA LEU A 22 -7.07 -13.58 6.84
C LEU A 22 -6.45 -14.41 7.96
N THR A 23 -5.16 -14.72 7.87
CA THR A 23 -4.49 -15.61 8.83
C THR A 23 -3.18 -15.03 9.33
N LYS A 24 -2.78 -15.44 10.53
CA LYS A 24 -1.47 -15.09 11.10
C LYS A 24 -0.30 -15.50 10.19
N LYS A 25 -0.46 -16.55 9.41
CA LYS A 25 0.59 -17.05 8.51
C LYS A 25 0.83 -16.12 7.32
N THR A 26 -0.20 -15.40 6.88
CA THR A 26 -0.16 -14.56 5.68
C THR A 26 0.01 -13.08 5.99
N SER A 27 -0.33 -12.63 7.20
CA SER A 27 -0.18 -11.24 7.64
C SER A 27 1.20 -11.00 8.26
N HIS A 28 1.89 -9.94 7.86
CA HIS A 28 3.14 -9.51 8.50
C HIS A 28 2.90 -8.82 9.86
N SER A 29 1.68 -8.33 10.11
CA SER A 29 1.33 -7.51 11.29
C SER A 29 0.12 -8.04 12.05
N TRP A 30 -0.04 -9.37 12.17
CA TRP A 30 -1.23 -9.99 12.78
C TRP A 30 -1.58 -9.49 14.17
N ASN A 31 -0.59 -9.20 15.00
CA ASN A 31 -0.79 -8.75 16.38
C ASN A 31 -1.05 -7.24 16.49
N ILE A 32 -0.88 -6.48 15.40
CA ILE A 32 -1.12 -5.04 15.34
C ILE A 32 -2.53 -4.84 14.79
N LEU A 33 -3.50 -4.53 15.66
CA LEU A 33 -4.92 -4.48 15.31
C LEU A 33 -5.23 -3.62 14.07
N PRO A 34 -4.68 -2.40 13.91
CA PRO A 34 -4.92 -1.60 12.71
C PRO A 34 -4.42 -2.24 11.42
N GLN A 35 -3.29 -2.96 11.47
CA GLN A 35 -2.61 -3.52 10.29
C GLN A 35 -2.89 -5.01 10.07
N ARG A 36 -3.69 -5.64 10.93
CA ARG A 36 -3.92 -7.10 10.91
C ARG A 36 -4.29 -7.65 9.54
N TYR A 37 -5.08 -6.92 8.78
CA TYR A 37 -5.60 -7.32 7.47
C TYR A 37 -5.02 -6.48 6.33
N ALA A 38 -3.88 -5.81 6.56
CA ALA A 38 -3.15 -5.09 5.53
C ALA A 38 -2.60 -6.04 4.46
N TYR A 39 -2.37 -5.48 3.30
CA TYR A 39 -1.74 -6.15 2.16
C TYR A 39 -0.51 -5.39 1.70
N ASP A 40 0.55 -6.13 1.38
CA ASP A 40 1.72 -5.62 0.69
C ASP A 40 1.77 -6.20 -0.72
N PHE A 41 1.83 -5.31 -1.69
CA PHE A 41 1.79 -5.65 -3.12
C PHE A 41 3.09 -5.22 -3.80
N GLU A 42 3.66 -6.10 -4.61
CA GLU A 42 4.83 -5.81 -5.42
C GLU A 42 4.72 -6.45 -6.81
N ILE A 43 5.47 -5.92 -7.78
CA ILE A 43 5.59 -6.57 -9.09
C ILE A 43 6.77 -7.53 -9.05
N ARG A 44 6.55 -8.76 -9.53
CA ARG A 44 7.61 -9.77 -9.71
C ARG A 44 7.68 -10.24 -11.15
N LYS A 45 8.92 -10.44 -11.61
CA LYS A 45 9.24 -11.18 -12.83
C LYS A 45 10.18 -12.31 -12.44
N ASP A 46 9.91 -13.51 -12.89
CA ASP A 46 10.68 -14.72 -12.54
C ASP A 46 10.87 -14.90 -11.02
N ASN A 47 9.82 -14.58 -10.24
CA ASN A 47 9.78 -14.61 -8.78
C ASN A 47 10.70 -13.58 -8.07
N LEU A 48 11.35 -12.68 -8.77
CA LEU A 48 12.16 -11.60 -8.21
C LEU A 48 11.44 -10.26 -8.32
N PRO A 49 11.46 -9.40 -7.28
CA PRO A 49 10.86 -8.08 -7.33
C PRO A 49 11.74 -7.03 -8.02
N TYR A 50 12.96 -7.38 -8.42
CA TYR A 50 13.95 -6.48 -9.03
C TYR A 50 14.75 -7.20 -10.11
N HIS A 51 15.48 -6.41 -10.90
CA HIS A 51 16.54 -6.88 -11.82
C HIS A 51 17.87 -6.22 -11.43
N GLY A 52 19.01 -6.87 -11.74
CA GLY A 52 20.34 -6.30 -11.47
C GLY A 52 20.63 -6.10 -9.98
N ASP A 53 21.18 -4.94 -9.61
CA ASP A 53 21.54 -4.64 -8.22
C ASP A 53 20.29 -4.32 -7.39
N TYR A 54 20.01 -5.16 -6.41
CA TYR A 54 18.87 -5.01 -5.50
C TYR A 54 19.00 -3.83 -4.53
N LYS A 55 20.18 -3.24 -4.38
CA LYS A 55 20.39 -2.04 -3.55
C LYS A 55 19.89 -0.77 -4.22
N ASP A 56 19.81 -0.77 -5.55
CA ASP A 56 19.19 0.34 -6.26
C ASP A 56 17.68 0.14 -6.38
N LYS A 57 16.92 0.95 -5.64
CA LYS A 57 15.45 0.93 -5.69
C LYS A 57 14.86 1.09 -7.09
N LYS A 58 15.58 1.76 -8.01
CA LYS A 58 15.15 1.93 -9.41
C LYS A 58 15.12 0.62 -10.19
N ASN A 59 15.82 -0.40 -9.72
CA ASN A 59 15.80 -1.74 -10.30
C ASN A 59 14.57 -2.56 -9.88
N TYR A 60 13.78 -2.09 -8.92
CA TYR A 60 12.54 -2.75 -8.53
C TYR A 60 11.42 -2.46 -9.51
N TYR A 61 10.73 -3.50 -9.95
CA TYR A 61 9.64 -3.37 -10.93
C TYR A 61 8.46 -2.54 -10.42
N SER A 62 8.26 -2.46 -9.11
CA SER A 62 7.22 -1.65 -8.50
C SER A 62 7.59 -0.18 -8.37
N TYR A 63 8.89 0.17 -8.39
CA TYR A 63 9.32 1.54 -8.12
C TYR A 63 8.86 2.52 -9.19
N GLY A 64 8.16 3.56 -8.79
CA GLY A 64 7.65 4.60 -9.69
C GLY A 64 6.34 4.24 -10.39
N GLU A 65 5.81 3.03 -10.18
CA GLU A 65 4.50 2.64 -10.69
C GLU A 65 3.37 3.47 -10.07
N GLU A 66 2.26 3.59 -10.76
CA GLU A 66 1.12 4.39 -10.32
C GLU A 66 0.37 3.73 -9.17
N ILE A 67 0.05 4.54 -8.18
CA ILE A 67 -0.87 4.21 -7.09
C ILE A 67 -2.24 4.75 -7.46
N ILE A 68 -3.22 3.87 -7.48
CA ILE A 68 -4.58 4.15 -7.95
C ILE A 68 -5.55 4.23 -6.77
N CYS A 69 -6.46 5.18 -6.82
CA CYS A 69 -7.51 5.35 -5.83
C CYS A 69 -8.38 4.08 -5.71
N PRO A 70 -8.45 3.46 -4.52
CA PRO A 70 -9.10 2.16 -4.37
C PRO A 70 -10.62 2.24 -4.26
N CYS A 71 -11.17 3.40 -3.92
CA CYS A 71 -12.60 3.65 -3.74
C CYS A 71 -12.84 5.16 -3.68
N ASP A 72 -14.00 5.62 -4.11
CA ASP A 72 -14.42 7.02 -3.97
C ASP A 72 -14.24 7.50 -2.54
N GLY A 73 -13.76 8.72 -2.36
CA GLY A 73 -13.56 9.25 -1.03
C GLY A 73 -13.02 10.67 -0.99
N PHE A 74 -12.56 11.03 0.18
CA PHE A 74 -12.05 12.35 0.50
C PHE A 74 -10.66 12.23 1.15
N VAL A 75 -9.66 12.89 0.60
CA VAL A 75 -8.29 12.87 1.11
C VAL A 75 -8.23 13.64 2.43
N ILE A 76 -7.94 12.93 3.52
CA ILE A 76 -7.94 13.51 4.87
C ILE A 76 -6.54 13.71 5.44
N ASP A 77 -5.54 12.99 4.93
CA ASP A 77 -4.17 13.10 5.42
C ASP A 77 -3.16 12.70 4.34
N ILE A 78 -2.07 13.45 4.23
CA ILE A 78 -0.93 13.19 3.35
C ILE A 78 0.36 13.53 4.10
N LYS A 79 1.34 12.65 4.00
CA LYS A 79 2.73 12.90 4.37
C LYS A 79 3.59 12.84 3.11
N ASN A 80 4.40 13.87 2.84
CA ASN A 80 5.26 13.98 1.66
C ASN A 80 6.63 14.59 2.03
N GLU A 81 7.30 14.04 3.04
CA GLU A 81 8.51 14.64 3.59
C GLU A 81 9.74 13.75 3.46
N TYR A 82 9.56 12.43 3.53
CA TYR A 82 10.63 11.47 3.66
C TYR A 82 11.25 11.09 2.31
N LEU A 83 12.57 11.01 2.29
CA LEU A 83 13.28 10.35 1.20
C LEU A 83 13.06 8.83 1.29
N ASP A 84 13.28 8.16 0.16
CA ASP A 84 13.25 6.69 0.15
C ASP A 84 14.35 6.11 1.05
N THR A 85 13.97 5.17 1.90
CA THR A 85 14.85 4.39 2.76
C THR A 85 15.87 3.60 1.94
N LYS A 86 17.10 3.51 2.44
CA LYS A 86 18.18 2.75 1.78
C LYS A 86 17.91 1.24 1.89
N ILE A 87 18.19 0.52 0.82
CA ILE A 87 18.14 -0.95 0.82
C ILE A 87 19.53 -1.47 1.20
N LEU A 88 19.61 -2.17 2.33
CA LEU A 88 20.85 -2.71 2.89
C LEU A 88 21.12 -4.14 2.44
N ASP A 89 22.31 -4.64 2.75
CA ASP A 89 22.69 -6.04 2.54
C ASP A 89 21.72 -6.98 3.25
N ASN A 90 21.37 -8.08 2.60
CA ASN A 90 20.36 -9.04 3.06
C ASN A 90 18.93 -8.48 3.22
N ARG A 91 18.68 -7.25 2.74
CA ARG A 91 17.36 -6.60 2.72
C ARG A 91 16.62 -6.68 4.07
N PRO A 92 17.22 -6.25 5.19
CA PRO A 92 16.47 -6.16 6.42
C PRO A 92 15.39 -5.10 6.28
N VAL A 93 14.29 -5.28 6.98
CA VAL A 93 13.30 -4.21 7.18
C VAL A 93 13.94 -3.17 8.07
N ILE A 94 14.06 -1.93 7.59
CA ILE A 94 14.59 -0.82 8.37
C ILE A 94 13.64 0.37 8.31
N CYS A 95 13.67 1.17 9.37
CA CYS A 95 12.98 2.45 9.43
C CYS A 95 14.00 3.49 9.90
N ASP A 96 14.37 4.39 9.02
CA ASP A 96 15.31 5.48 9.29
C ASP A 96 14.62 6.84 9.49
N VAL A 97 13.30 6.81 9.67
CA VAL A 97 12.44 7.96 9.92
C VAL A 97 11.50 7.70 11.10
N ASP A 98 10.91 8.73 11.66
CA ASP A 98 10.05 8.68 12.85
C ASP A 98 8.63 8.10 12.58
N ASP A 99 8.20 8.08 11.34
CA ASP A 99 6.92 7.47 10.94
C ASP A 99 7.15 6.22 10.06
N PRO A 100 6.80 5.02 10.55
CA PRO A 100 6.99 3.77 9.79
C PRO A 100 6.21 3.71 8.48
N ARG A 101 5.15 4.52 8.31
CA ARG A 101 4.43 4.64 7.04
C ARG A 101 5.26 5.28 5.93
N GLY A 102 6.29 6.06 6.30
CA GLY A 102 6.99 6.95 5.38
C GLY A 102 6.05 8.01 4.81
N ASN A 103 6.12 8.25 3.51
CA ASN A 103 5.11 9.07 2.85
C ASN A 103 3.87 8.23 2.60
N TYR A 104 2.71 8.82 2.86
CA TYR A 104 1.43 8.10 2.79
C TYR A 104 0.28 9.02 2.37
N ILE A 105 -0.82 8.40 2.00
CA ILE A 105 -2.12 9.04 1.80
C ILE A 105 -3.19 8.28 2.57
N THR A 106 -4.07 9.00 3.26
CA THR A 106 -5.26 8.45 3.90
C THR A 106 -6.51 9.04 3.27
N ILE A 107 -7.40 8.18 2.82
CA ILE A 107 -8.65 8.53 2.17
C ILE A 107 -9.80 8.06 3.06
N LYS A 108 -10.68 8.98 3.43
CA LYS A 108 -11.93 8.68 4.11
C LYS A 108 -13.00 8.32 3.09
N HIS A 109 -13.63 7.18 3.30
CA HIS A 109 -14.71 6.65 2.48
C HIS A 109 -16.05 6.79 3.16
N GLU A 110 -17.12 6.43 2.46
CA GLU A 110 -18.43 6.27 3.06
C GLU A 110 -18.40 5.20 4.18
N ASN A 111 -19.47 5.13 4.96
CA ASN A 111 -19.67 4.15 6.04
C ASN A 111 -18.65 4.21 7.19
N GLY A 112 -17.88 5.30 7.33
CA GLY A 112 -16.92 5.50 8.41
C GLY A 112 -15.62 4.69 8.25
N GLU A 113 -15.35 4.19 7.06
CA GLU A 113 -14.12 3.50 6.72
C GLU A 113 -13.06 4.48 6.18
N SER A 114 -11.79 4.17 6.40
CA SER A 114 -10.69 4.84 5.71
C SER A 114 -9.68 3.83 5.19
N SER A 115 -9.04 4.16 4.07
CA SER A 115 -7.90 3.44 3.55
C SER A 115 -6.63 4.26 3.67
N THR A 116 -5.51 3.60 3.97
CA THR A 116 -4.18 4.21 3.96
C THR A 116 -3.26 3.43 3.05
N ILE A 117 -2.53 4.17 2.21
CA ILE A 117 -1.49 3.65 1.32
C ILE A 117 -0.17 4.27 1.75
N CYS A 118 0.86 3.45 1.97
CA CYS A 118 2.15 3.86 2.51
C CYS A 118 3.30 3.65 1.53
N HIS A 119 4.51 4.10 1.96
CA HIS A 119 5.78 3.97 1.26
C HIS A 119 5.83 4.70 -0.07
N ILE A 120 5.07 5.79 -0.19
CA ILE A 120 4.92 6.59 -1.40
C ILE A 120 6.22 7.34 -1.72
N LYS A 121 6.53 7.47 -2.99
CA LYS A 121 7.67 8.23 -3.48
C LYS A 121 7.47 9.71 -3.20
N LYS A 122 8.49 10.35 -2.61
CA LYS A 122 8.48 11.79 -2.35
C LYS A 122 8.21 12.59 -3.63
N ASP A 123 7.42 13.65 -3.49
CA ASP A 123 7.08 14.61 -4.56
C ASP A 123 6.38 13.99 -5.78
N SER A 124 5.62 12.87 -5.56
CA SER A 124 4.88 12.19 -6.61
C SER A 124 3.35 12.25 -6.46
N PHE A 125 2.86 12.94 -5.45
CA PHE A 125 1.42 13.08 -5.22
C PHE A 125 0.75 13.91 -6.32
N MET A 126 -0.40 13.43 -6.81
CA MET A 126 -1.25 14.10 -7.80
C MET A 126 -2.47 14.75 -7.16
N VAL A 127 -2.62 14.59 -5.84
CA VAL A 127 -3.76 15.04 -5.05
C VAL A 127 -3.27 15.74 -3.77
N SER A 128 -4.14 16.51 -3.15
CA SER A 128 -3.90 17.28 -1.93
C SER A 128 -4.92 16.92 -0.84
N ILE A 129 -4.60 17.25 0.42
CA ILE A 129 -5.57 17.15 1.52
C ILE A 129 -6.77 18.04 1.18
N GLY A 130 -7.97 17.49 1.30
CA GLY A 130 -9.22 18.15 0.97
C GLY A 130 -9.80 17.77 -0.38
N ASP A 131 -9.06 17.07 -1.23
CA ASP A 131 -9.57 16.66 -2.54
C ASP A 131 -10.58 15.51 -2.42
N ILE A 132 -11.63 15.59 -3.26
CA ILE A 132 -12.51 14.48 -3.54
C ILE A 132 -11.88 13.66 -4.64
N VAL A 133 -11.65 12.38 -4.36
CA VAL A 133 -11.03 11.44 -5.30
C VAL A 133 -12.01 10.35 -5.73
N LYS A 134 -11.89 9.94 -6.98
CA LYS A 134 -12.71 8.88 -7.58
C LYS A 134 -11.90 7.60 -7.70
N GLU A 135 -12.59 6.48 -7.55
CA GLU A 135 -12.02 5.15 -7.83
C GLU A 135 -11.40 5.13 -9.24
N GLY A 136 -10.16 4.70 -9.30
CA GLY A 136 -9.43 4.62 -10.58
C GLY A 136 -8.54 5.83 -10.88
N GLU A 137 -8.63 6.92 -10.14
CA GLU A 137 -7.74 8.07 -10.30
C GLU A 137 -6.32 7.75 -9.82
N VAL A 138 -5.32 8.34 -10.47
CA VAL A 138 -3.92 8.27 -10.04
C VAL A 138 -3.71 9.18 -8.84
N LEU A 139 -3.24 8.63 -7.73
CA LEU A 139 -3.00 9.36 -6.48
C LEU A 139 -1.55 9.80 -6.33
N ALA A 140 -0.62 8.91 -6.66
CA ALA A 140 0.82 9.09 -6.44
C ALA A 140 1.61 7.97 -7.16
N ARG A 141 2.90 7.85 -6.81
CA ARG A 141 3.78 6.76 -7.31
C ARG A 141 4.43 6.00 -6.18
N VAL A 142 4.65 4.70 -6.41
CA VAL A 142 5.33 3.80 -5.47
C VAL A 142 6.76 4.25 -5.23
N GLY A 143 7.12 4.34 -3.96
CA GLY A 143 8.45 4.65 -3.47
C GLY A 143 9.01 3.55 -2.56
N ASN A 144 9.88 3.96 -1.64
CA ASN A 144 10.50 3.12 -0.64
C ASN A 144 10.70 3.86 0.69
N SER A 145 9.84 4.81 1.02
CA SER A 145 9.96 5.62 2.24
C SER A 145 9.43 4.88 3.47
N GLY A 146 10.00 5.14 4.64
CA GLY A 146 9.55 4.57 5.92
C GLY A 146 10.09 3.17 6.21
N ASN A 147 9.32 2.36 6.92
CA ASN A 147 9.71 1.02 7.37
C ASN A 147 9.51 -0.01 6.26
N THR A 148 10.54 -0.24 5.45
CA THR A 148 10.47 -1.07 4.25
C THR A 148 11.79 -1.79 3.96
N GLN A 149 11.74 -2.87 3.21
CA GLN A 149 12.89 -3.59 2.69
C GLN A 149 13.04 -3.51 1.17
N GLY A 150 12.12 -2.82 0.52
CA GLY A 150 12.09 -2.63 -0.94
C GLY A 150 10.77 -2.04 -1.40
N PRO A 151 10.73 -1.43 -2.61
CA PRO A 151 9.55 -0.77 -3.16
C PRO A 151 8.34 -1.69 -3.28
N HIS A 152 7.26 -1.32 -2.62
CA HIS A 152 5.98 -2.02 -2.62
C HIS A 152 4.84 -1.06 -2.26
N ILE A 153 3.60 -1.50 -2.40
CA ILE A 153 2.41 -0.80 -1.88
C ILE A 153 1.96 -1.49 -0.60
N HIS A 154 2.05 -0.81 0.53
CA HIS A 154 1.31 -1.20 1.73
C HIS A 154 -0.09 -0.60 1.66
N PHE A 155 -1.12 -1.43 1.79
CA PHE A 155 -2.52 -1.04 1.73
C PHE A 155 -3.31 -1.62 2.89
N GLN A 156 -3.96 -0.76 3.67
CA GLN A 156 -4.87 -1.18 4.72
C GLN A 156 -6.19 -0.41 4.69
N VAL A 157 -7.22 -1.02 5.24
CA VAL A 157 -8.52 -0.40 5.48
C VAL A 157 -8.88 -0.57 6.95
N GLN A 158 -9.43 0.48 7.55
CA GLN A 158 -9.77 0.51 8.97
C GLN A 158 -11.08 1.23 9.24
N GLU A 159 -11.69 0.93 10.38
CA GLU A 159 -12.86 1.63 10.88
C GLU A 159 -12.42 2.89 11.61
N GLY A 160 -12.77 4.07 11.06
CA GLY A 160 -12.28 5.36 11.56
C GLY A 160 -11.01 5.84 10.86
N ASN A 161 -10.47 6.97 11.32
CA ASN A 161 -9.43 7.73 10.62
C ASN A 161 -8.04 7.64 11.27
N ASP A 162 -7.92 7.08 12.46
CA ASP A 162 -6.66 7.00 13.21
C ASP A 162 -5.89 5.75 12.79
N PHE A 163 -4.77 5.93 12.09
CA PHE A 163 -3.94 4.85 11.59
C PHE A 163 -3.46 3.89 12.70
N TYR A 164 -3.14 4.41 13.87
CA TYR A 164 -2.53 3.61 14.95
C TYR A 164 -3.56 2.98 15.90
N ASN A 165 -4.72 3.61 16.07
CA ASN A 165 -5.69 3.21 17.07
C ASN A 165 -7.00 2.65 16.47
N SER A 166 -7.30 2.96 15.21
CA SER A 166 -8.49 2.42 14.54
C SER A 166 -8.32 0.93 14.23
N LYS A 167 -9.41 0.20 14.28
CA LYS A 167 -9.41 -1.24 14.02
C LYS A 167 -9.30 -1.54 12.54
N GLY A 168 -8.28 -2.31 12.15
CA GLY A 168 -8.18 -2.87 10.81
C GLY A 168 -9.34 -3.82 10.49
N ILE A 169 -9.88 -3.72 9.30
CA ILE A 169 -11.01 -4.53 8.84
C ILE A 169 -10.63 -5.38 7.62
N ILE A 170 -11.32 -6.50 7.45
CA ILE A 170 -11.13 -7.40 6.30
C ILE A 170 -11.59 -6.67 5.04
N ILE A 171 -10.72 -6.56 4.07
CA ILE A 171 -10.98 -5.82 2.83
C ILE A 171 -11.78 -6.70 1.87
N THR A 172 -12.91 -6.17 1.39
CA THR A 172 -13.69 -6.78 0.32
C THR A 172 -13.23 -6.17 -1.01
N PHE A 173 -12.47 -6.93 -1.79
CA PHE A 173 -12.04 -6.48 -3.11
C PHE A 173 -13.10 -6.74 -4.18
N LYS A 174 -13.20 -5.82 -5.16
CA LYS A 174 -14.01 -5.98 -6.38
C LYS A 174 -13.36 -6.97 -7.34
N ASP A 175 -12.04 -7.03 -7.31
CA ASP A 175 -11.21 -7.81 -8.21
C ASP A 175 -11.07 -9.26 -7.74
N THR A 176 -10.91 -10.18 -8.67
CA THR A 176 -10.70 -11.59 -8.36
C THR A 176 -9.21 -11.94 -8.30
N PHE A 177 -8.83 -12.71 -7.29
CA PHE A 177 -7.49 -13.25 -7.13
C PHE A 177 -7.30 -14.46 -8.05
N HIS A 178 -6.41 -14.37 -9.04
CA HIS A 178 -5.98 -15.52 -9.83
C HIS A 178 -4.74 -16.15 -9.20
N ASN A 179 -4.85 -17.43 -8.77
CA ASN A 179 -3.79 -18.16 -8.04
C ASN A 179 -3.37 -17.49 -6.73
N LYS A 180 -3.36 -18.22 -5.65
CA LYS A 180 -3.25 -17.79 -4.23
C LYS A 180 -2.27 -16.63 -3.89
N ARG A 181 -1.54 -16.07 -4.86
CA ARG A 181 -0.56 -14.98 -4.69
C ARG A 181 -0.44 -13.99 -5.87
N LYS A 182 -1.15 -14.19 -6.98
CA LYS A 182 -1.10 -13.27 -8.12
C LYS A 182 -2.47 -12.64 -8.34
N ILE A 183 -2.52 -11.32 -8.26
CA ILE A 183 -3.73 -10.52 -8.43
C ILE A 183 -3.64 -9.75 -9.73
N LYS A 184 -4.73 -9.73 -10.49
CA LYS A 184 -4.89 -8.86 -11.65
C LYS A 184 -6.09 -7.95 -11.44
N HIS A 185 -5.92 -6.68 -11.75
CA HIS A 185 -7.04 -5.84 -12.08
C HIS A 185 -7.47 -6.17 -13.51
N LEU A 186 -8.72 -6.58 -13.70
CA LEU A 186 -9.32 -6.74 -15.00
C LEU A 186 -9.77 -5.34 -15.47
N THR A 187 -9.12 -4.83 -16.52
CA THR A 187 -9.53 -3.62 -17.24
C THR A 187 -10.84 -3.85 -17.97
#